data_61daf7d53cbe8dd11d688f191ae33423
#
_entry.id   61daf7d53cbe8dd11d688f191ae33423
#
_cell.length_a   1.000
_cell.length_b   1.000
_cell.length_c   1.000
_cell.angle_alpha   90.00
_cell.angle_beta   90.00
_cell.angle_gamma   90.00
#
_symmetry.space_group_name_H-M   'P 1'
#
loop_
_entity.id
_entity.type
_entity.pdbx_description
1 polymer ?
#
loop_
_entity_poly.entity_id
_entity_poly.type
_entity_poly.pdbx_seq_one_letter_code
_entity_poly.pdbx_strand_id
1 'polypeptide(L)'
;MSGESSSNCPTIDPFTKAIDKAQNAAILAQSAQSKQQWDAVVSQWLQAIAAMQAVPPESPRRAFAQKKVAEYLRNLDIAQQKATTTNSQLPFSSFDNPIFDEQLLLYLSYVTALGAPDVLIVGSSRALVGIDPSGLQQALASQGKGRLKIFNFGVNGGTAQTVDFQLRQVLTREQMPRLILWADGLRAFNSGRVDRTYNSIVASQGYKRLIAGNRPTLPPSQSENTDACDAIPGFSMSSLTTQKSNATLERWRLARVSLETASKPVLSSTDRLLLTQLSNLESSSRLSLVRNVAGYGGSTIDANGFLPLDNRFDPKSYYQKNPRVLGRYDGDYQPFSLSGQQATALNSVKALARQQQIPLVFVNLPLTQDYLDSVRLSREPQFQQWMQRQVSPGFVFIDMGRQWLNENQNFTDPSHLNRYGAAAVSSQLAANRQIPWPQPRP
;
A
#
# COMPACT_ATOMS: atom_id res chain seq x y z
N MET A 1 -19.73 20.08 43.49
CA MET A 1 -18.34 19.65 43.26
C MET A 1 -18.39 18.19 42.84
N SER A 2 -18.53 17.96 41.56
CA SER A 2 -18.53 16.64 40.90
C SER A 2 -17.16 16.43 40.25
N GLY A 3 -16.38 15.55 40.87
CA GLY A 3 -15.06 15.19 40.40
C GLY A 3 -15.14 14.32 39.17
N GLU A 4 -14.65 14.81 38.07
CA GLU A 4 -14.35 14.02 36.87
C GLU A 4 -13.14 13.12 37.15
N SER A 5 -13.39 11.84 37.30
CA SER A 5 -12.33 10.84 37.31
C SER A 5 -11.94 10.54 35.84
N SER A 6 -10.96 11.26 35.34
CA SER A 6 -10.29 10.89 34.08
C SER A 6 -9.53 9.58 34.34
N SER A 7 -10.01 8.48 33.79
CA SER A 7 -9.30 7.20 33.75
C SER A 7 -8.11 7.33 32.79
N ASN A 8 -6.94 7.65 33.32
CA ASN A 8 -5.66 7.58 32.57
C ASN A 8 -5.30 6.10 32.35
N CYS A 9 -5.83 5.49 31.29
CA CYS A 9 -5.25 4.23 30.80
C CYS A 9 -3.92 4.54 30.11
N PRO A 10 -2.81 3.86 30.44
CA PRO A 10 -1.54 4.06 29.76
C PRO A 10 -1.69 3.70 28.28
N THR A 11 -1.38 4.64 27.41
CA THR A 11 -1.34 4.40 25.94
C THR A 11 -0.26 3.38 25.63
N ILE A 12 -0.68 2.17 25.27
CA ILE A 12 0.24 1.10 24.88
C ILE A 12 0.92 1.51 23.56
N ASP A 13 2.26 1.43 23.50
CA ASP A 13 3.04 1.67 22.30
C ASP A 13 2.50 0.84 21.11
N PRO A 14 2.19 1.44 19.96
CA PRO A 14 1.60 0.74 18.82
C PRO A 14 2.40 -0.48 18.36
N PHE A 15 3.73 -0.43 18.44
CA PHE A 15 4.58 -1.57 18.09
C PHE A 15 4.37 -2.74 19.05
N THR A 16 4.31 -2.49 20.34
CA THR A 16 4.03 -3.50 21.38
C THR A 16 2.64 -4.10 21.17
N LYS A 17 1.62 -3.24 20.99
CA LYS A 17 0.24 -3.69 20.69
C LYS A 17 0.20 -4.61 19.46
N ALA A 18 0.93 -4.27 18.41
CA ALA A 18 0.98 -5.08 17.20
C ALA A 18 1.61 -6.47 17.42
N ILE A 19 2.68 -6.54 18.21
CA ILE A 19 3.31 -7.82 18.55
C ILE A 19 2.35 -8.68 19.39
N ASP A 20 1.68 -8.11 20.39
CA ASP A 20 0.71 -8.84 21.24
C ASP A 20 -0.45 -9.41 20.40
N LYS A 21 -1.01 -8.61 19.49
CA LYS A 21 -2.08 -9.07 18.59
C LYS A 21 -1.59 -10.16 17.63
N ALA A 22 -0.38 -10.07 17.09
CA ALA A 22 0.20 -11.10 16.23
C ALA A 22 0.47 -12.41 16.98
N GLN A 23 0.93 -12.34 18.23
CA GLN A 23 1.11 -13.51 19.08
C GLN A 23 -0.22 -14.18 19.40
N ASN A 24 -1.24 -13.39 19.75
CA ASN A 24 -2.59 -13.91 20.01
C ASN A 24 -3.16 -14.59 18.75
N ALA A 25 -3.00 -13.99 17.57
CA ALA A 25 -3.38 -14.63 16.31
C ALA A 25 -2.68 -15.97 16.09
N ALA A 26 -1.37 -16.04 16.33
CA ALA A 26 -0.59 -17.28 16.16
C ALA A 26 -1.00 -18.36 17.17
N ILE A 27 -1.29 -18.00 18.41
CA ILE A 27 -1.78 -18.93 19.46
C ILE A 27 -3.16 -19.47 19.09
N LEU A 28 -4.10 -18.59 18.72
CA LEU A 28 -5.44 -19.00 18.29
C LEU A 28 -5.40 -19.92 17.07
N ALA A 29 -4.53 -19.64 16.10
CA ALA A 29 -4.39 -20.44 14.89
C ALA A 29 -3.96 -21.89 15.16
N GLN A 30 -3.23 -22.17 16.24
CA GLN A 30 -2.77 -23.52 16.60
C GLN A 30 -3.94 -24.46 16.99
N SER A 31 -5.02 -23.90 17.53
CA SER A 31 -6.17 -24.68 18.03
C SER A 31 -7.45 -24.47 17.23
N ALA A 32 -7.45 -23.56 16.25
CA ALA A 32 -8.63 -23.21 15.46
C ALA A 32 -9.08 -24.38 14.56
N GLN A 33 -10.31 -24.86 14.76
CA GLN A 33 -10.92 -25.96 13.99
C GLN A 33 -12.25 -25.57 13.34
N SER A 34 -12.87 -24.47 13.79
CA SER A 34 -14.13 -23.97 13.25
C SER A 34 -13.95 -22.64 12.50
N LYS A 35 -14.91 -22.34 11.61
CA LYS A 35 -14.95 -21.05 10.92
C LYS A 35 -14.88 -19.87 11.91
N GLN A 36 -15.68 -19.92 12.97
CA GLN A 36 -15.73 -18.87 13.99
C GLN A 36 -14.37 -18.66 14.68
N GLN A 37 -13.64 -19.75 14.95
CA GLN A 37 -12.29 -19.66 15.54
C GLN A 37 -11.30 -19.04 14.55
N TRP A 38 -11.37 -19.39 13.25
CA TRP A 38 -10.56 -18.76 12.21
C TRP A 38 -10.92 -17.31 11.97
N ASP A 39 -12.21 -16.92 12.08
CA ASP A 39 -12.62 -15.50 12.02
C ASP A 39 -11.99 -14.69 13.16
N ALA A 40 -11.83 -15.28 14.36
CA ALA A 40 -11.12 -14.66 15.48
C ALA A 40 -9.61 -14.49 15.17
N VAL A 41 -8.97 -15.47 14.53
CA VAL A 41 -7.57 -15.38 14.06
C VAL A 41 -7.42 -14.25 13.04
N VAL A 42 -8.33 -14.15 12.07
CA VAL A 42 -8.39 -13.07 11.07
C VAL A 42 -8.47 -11.70 11.76
N SER A 43 -9.35 -11.56 12.76
CA SER A 43 -9.52 -10.30 13.50
C SER A 43 -8.23 -9.87 14.21
N GLN A 44 -7.51 -10.80 14.85
CA GLN A 44 -6.23 -10.50 15.50
C GLN A 44 -5.14 -10.08 14.51
N TRP A 45 -5.04 -10.73 13.34
CA TRP A 45 -4.10 -10.31 12.29
C TRP A 45 -4.40 -8.93 11.75
N LEU A 46 -5.68 -8.59 11.50
CA LEU A 46 -6.09 -7.25 11.08
C LEU A 46 -5.69 -6.18 12.10
N GLN A 47 -5.91 -6.44 13.39
CA GLN A 47 -5.51 -5.53 14.48
C GLN A 47 -3.99 -5.38 14.58
N ALA A 48 -3.24 -6.48 14.38
CA ALA A 48 -1.77 -6.45 14.36
C ALA A 48 -1.25 -5.58 13.20
N ILE A 49 -1.83 -5.72 12.00
CA ILE A 49 -1.48 -4.91 10.82
C ILE A 49 -1.76 -3.44 11.07
N ALA A 50 -2.95 -3.09 11.55
CA ALA A 50 -3.33 -1.73 11.86
C ALA A 50 -2.38 -1.08 12.89
N ALA A 51 -2.04 -1.82 13.96
CA ALA A 51 -1.11 -1.34 14.98
C ALA A 51 0.33 -1.18 14.46
N MET A 52 0.83 -2.07 13.57
CA MET A 52 2.13 -1.89 12.92
C MET A 52 2.16 -0.66 12.00
N GLN A 53 1.07 -0.39 11.30
CA GLN A 53 0.93 0.81 10.48
C GLN A 53 0.90 2.10 11.32
N ALA A 54 0.37 2.03 12.54
CA ALA A 54 0.32 3.14 13.48
C ALA A 54 1.67 3.47 14.15
N VAL A 55 2.72 2.67 13.96
CA VAL A 55 4.07 2.98 14.47
C VAL A 55 4.54 4.30 13.86
N PRO A 56 4.89 5.31 14.69
CA PRO A 56 5.25 6.63 14.20
C PRO A 56 6.43 6.60 13.20
N PRO A 57 6.44 7.46 12.18
CA PRO A 57 7.51 7.52 11.18
C PRO A 57 8.90 7.76 11.78
N GLU A 58 8.96 8.48 12.88
CA GLU A 58 10.18 8.80 13.64
C GLU A 58 10.68 7.66 14.52
N SER A 59 9.87 6.64 14.72
CA SER A 59 10.26 5.51 15.55
C SER A 59 11.43 4.77 14.90
N PRO A 60 12.50 4.44 15.65
CA PRO A 60 13.59 3.59 15.14
C PRO A 60 13.09 2.21 14.71
N ARG A 61 11.88 1.81 15.15
CA ARG A 61 11.23 0.56 14.78
C ARG A 61 10.40 0.65 13.50
N ARG A 62 10.27 1.83 12.86
CA ARG A 62 9.39 2.03 11.70
C ARG A 62 9.73 1.12 10.53
N ALA A 63 11.00 1.01 10.16
CA ALA A 63 11.44 0.14 9.06
C ALA A 63 11.12 -1.34 9.34
N PHE A 64 11.29 -1.77 10.59
CA PHE A 64 10.93 -3.13 11.01
C PHE A 64 9.40 -3.33 10.99
N ALA A 65 8.63 -2.35 11.45
CA ALA A 65 7.17 -2.41 11.42
C ALA A 65 6.63 -2.53 9.99
N GLN A 66 7.17 -1.77 9.04
CA GLN A 66 6.82 -1.89 7.62
C GLN A 66 7.08 -3.29 7.05
N LYS A 67 8.24 -3.89 7.38
CA LYS A 67 8.55 -5.26 6.98
C LYS A 67 7.56 -6.27 7.59
N LYS A 68 7.17 -6.07 8.86
CA LYS A 68 6.22 -6.94 9.55
C LYS A 68 4.79 -6.86 8.99
N VAL A 69 4.37 -5.73 8.45
CA VAL A 69 3.07 -5.63 7.78
C VAL A 69 2.96 -6.63 6.63
N ALA A 70 3.98 -6.73 5.78
CA ALA A 70 3.98 -7.70 4.68
C ALA A 70 3.92 -9.16 5.16
N GLU A 71 4.59 -9.49 6.28
CA GLU A 71 4.52 -10.81 6.92
C GLU A 71 3.12 -11.08 7.49
N TYR A 72 2.54 -10.12 8.19
CA TYR A 72 1.21 -10.26 8.80
C TYR A 72 0.08 -10.35 7.78
N LEU A 73 0.22 -9.69 6.63
CA LEU A 73 -0.70 -9.86 5.51
C LEU A 73 -0.69 -11.29 4.96
N ARG A 74 0.47 -11.95 4.87
CA ARG A 74 0.55 -13.36 4.48
C ARG A 74 -0.16 -14.27 5.48
N ASN A 75 0.03 -14.02 6.77
CA ASN A 75 -0.60 -14.81 7.82
C ASN A 75 -2.12 -14.58 7.86
N LEU A 76 -2.56 -13.35 7.60
CA LEU A 76 -3.97 -13.01 7.43
C LEU A 76 -4.60 -13.79 6.28
N ASP A 77 -3.93 -13.86 5.12
CA ASP A 77 -4.40 -14.61 3.97
C ASP A 77 -4.60 -16.10 4.30
N ILE A 78 -3.63 -16.74 4.97
CA ILE A 78 -3.75 -18.12 5.44
C ILE A 78 -4.94 -18.29 6.39
N ALA A 79 -5.13 -17.37 7.33
CA ALA A 79 -6.23 -17.45 8.27
C ALA A 79 -7.60 -17.30 7.58
N GLN A 80 -7.70 -16.40 6.60
CA GLN A 80 -8.90 -16.19 5.80
C GLN A 80 -9.23 -17.43 4.93
N GLN A 81 -8.23 -18.07 4.34
CA GLN A 81 -8.41 -19.35 3.62
C GLN A 81 -8.99 -20.43 4.52
N LYS A 82 -8.54 -20.51 5.76
CA LYS A 82 -9.04 -21.47 6.74
C LYS A 82 -10.43 -21.11 7.26
N ALA A 83 -10.75 -19.82 7.38
CA ALA A 83 -12.07 -19.35 7.80
C ALA A 83 -13.17 -19.60 6.77
N THR A 84 -12.82 -19.63 5.48
CA THR A 84 -13.78 -19.73 4.37
C THR A 84 -13.62 -21.00 3.59
N THR A 85 -14.69 -21.78 3.46
CA THR A 85 -14.82 -22.86 2.48
C THR A 85 -15.13 -22.32 1.07
N THR A 86 -15.32 -21.02 0.93
CA THR A 86 -15.56 -20.29 -0.32
C THR A 86 -14.43 -19.31 -0.60
N ASN A 87 -14.03 -19.16 -1.85
CA ASN A 87 -12.86 -18.47 -2.39
C ASN A 87 -12.65 -16.97 -2.05
N SER A 88 -13.29 -16.40 -1.03
CA SER A 88 -13.11 -14.99 -0.66
C SER A 88 -12.16 -14.84 0.53
N GLN A 89 -10.90 -14.47 0.25
CA GLN A 89 -9.83 -14.25 1.20
C GLN A 89 -9.81 -12.81 1.77
N LEU A 90 -10.69 -11.96 1.27
CA LEU A 90 -10.76 -10.55 1.62
C LEU A 90 -11.93 -10.28 2.59
N PRO A 91 -11.83 -9.29 3.49
CA PRO A 91 -12.95 -8.86 4.32
C PRO A 91 -14.09 -8.23 3.51
N PHE A 92 -13.89 -8.05 2.22
CA PHE A 92 -14.86 -7.54 1.23
C PHE A 92 -14.80 -8.40 -0.05
N SER A 93 -15.77 -8.26 -0.92
CA SER A 93 -15.79 -8.98 -2.21
C SER A 93 -14.70 -8.46 -3.14
N SER A 94 -13.93 -9.36 -3.73
CA SER A 94 -12.84 -9.04 -4.66
C SER A 94 -13.33 -8.21 -5.86
N PHE A 95 -12.46 -7.30 -6.30
CA PHE A 95 -12.60 -6.53 -7.54
C PHE A 95 -11.93 -7.21 -8.74
N ASP A 96 -11.61 -8.51 -8.64
CA ASP A 96 -10.94 -9.32 -9.67
C ASP A 96 -9.62 -8.71 -10.18
N ASN A 97 -8.99 -7.91 -9.33
CA ASN A 97 -7.66 -7.35 -9.53
C ASN A 97 -6.86 -7.47 -8.22
N PRO A 98 -5.92 -8.41 -8.13
CA PRO A 98 -5.21 -8.70 -6.88
C PRO A 98 -4.45 -7.50 -6.31
N ILE A 99 -3.87 -6.66 -7.16
CA ILE A 99 -3.15 -5.46 -6.69
C ILE A 99 -4.13 -4.41 -6.17
N PHE A 100 -5.27 -4.24 -6.85
CA PHE A 100 -6.30 -3.33 -6.36
C PHE A 100 -6.85 -3.81 -5.01
N ASP A 101 -7.13 -5.08 -4.87
CA ASP A 101 -7.66 -5.69 -3.65
C ASP A 101 -6.67 -5.55 -2.48
N GLU A 102 -5.38 -5.84 -2.71
CA GLU A 102 -4.32 -5.68 -1.71
C GLU A 102 -4.12 -4.21 -1.31
N GLN A 103 -4.06 -3.31 -2.28
CA GLN A 103 -3.96 -1.87 -2.05
C GLN A 103 -5.16 -1.32 -1.27
N LEU A 104 -6.37 -1.78 -1.61
CA LEU A 104 -7.57 -1.37 -0.90
C LEU A 104 -7.56 -1.86 0.55
N LEU A 105 -7.17 -3.11 0.79
CA LEU A 105 -7.03 -3.67 2.14
C LEU A 105 -6.01 -2.87 2.98
N LEU A 106 -4.85 -2.57 2.40
CA LEU A 106 -3.81 -1.75 3.03
C LEU A 106 -4.31 -0.34 3.32
N TYR A 107 -5.00 0.28 2.36
CA TYR A 107 -5.54 1.63 2.52
C TYR A 107 -6.59 1.71 3.63
N LEU A 108 -7.54 0.78 3.65
CA LEU A 108 -8.57 0.72 4.70
C LEU A 108 -7.95 0.50 6.08
N SER A 109 -6.94 -0.37 6.18
CA SER A 109 -6.18 -0.59 7.43
C SER A 109 -5.43 0.68 7.85
N TYR A 110 -4.80 1.37 6.88
CA TYR A 110 -4.09 2.63 7.12
C TYR A 110 -5.04 3.71 7.64
N VAL A 111 -6.19 3.89 6.99
CA VAL A 111 -7.18 4.91 7.39
C VAL A 111 -7.78 4.59 8.76
N THR A 112 -8.03 3.33 9.07
CA THR A 112 -8.53 2.89 10.39
C THR A 112 -7.52 3.22 11.49
N ALA A 113 -6.23 3.02 11.23
CA ALA A 113 -5.17 3.23 12.24
C ALA A 113 -4.74 4.70 12.38
N LEU A 114 -4.67 5.45 11.28
CA LEU A 114 -4.03 6.76 11.22
C LEU A 114 -4.98 7.89 10.76
N GLY A 115 -6.20 7.54 10.33
CA GLY A 115 -7.09 8.45 9.62
C GLY A 115 -6.62 8.68 8.17
N ALA A 116 -7.40 9.48 7.42
CA ALA A 116 -7.07 9.79 6.02
C ALA A 116 -5.65 10.36 5.87
N PRO A 117 -4.91 9.98 4.80
CA PRO A 117 -3.59 10.53 4.54
C PRO A 117 -3.66 12.02 4.22
N ASP A 118 -2.56 12.74 4.44
CA ASP A 118 -2.42 14.12 3.97
C ASP A 118 -2.19 14.14 2.45
N VAL A 119 -1.44 13.16 1.93
CA VAL A 119 -1.17 12.99 0.50
C VAL A 119 -1.53 11.56 0.08
N LEU A 120 -2.38 11.42 -0.92
CA LEU A 120 -2.68 10.14 -1.57
C LEU A 120 -2.05 10.14 -2.96
N ILE A 121 -1.10 9.23 -3.17
CA ILE A 121 -0.52 8.95 -4.48
C ILE A 121 -1.45 7.97 -5.19
N VAL A 122 -1.83 8.27 -6.43
CA VAL A 122 -2.66 7.41 -7.28
C VAL A 122 -2.04 7.28 -8.67
N GLY A 123 -2.45 6.29 -9.43
CA GLY A 123 -2.00 6.05 -10.80
C GLY A 123 -1.84 4.57 -11.11
N SER A 124 -1.08 4.26 -12.15
CA SER A 124 -0.80 2.89 -12.60
C SER A 124 0.36 2.23 -11.84
N SER A 125 0.92 1.16 -12.41
CA SER A 125 2.20 0.58 -11.95
C SER A 125 3.31 1.61 -11.83
N ARG A 126 3.28 2.67 -12.64
CA ARG A 126 4.26 3.74 -12.57
C ARG A 126 4.19 4.50 -11.24
N ALA A 127 2.99 4.75 -10.72
CA ALA A 127 2.82 5.28 -9.35
C ALA A 127 3.26 4.26 -8.30
N LEU A 128 2.77 3.02 -8.43
CA LEU A 128 3.00 1.93 -7.47
C LEU A 128 4.48 1.71 -7.14
N VAL A 129 5.35 1.75 -8.17
CA VAL A 129 6.79 1.54 -8.01
C VAL A 129 7.62 2.83 -8.11
N GLY A 130 7.02 3.95 -8.51
CA GLY A 130 7.77 5.15 -8.91
C GLY A 130 7.80 6.28 -7.89
N ILE A 131 6.99 6.23 -6.85
CA ILE A 131 7.03 7.21 -5.74
C ILE A 131 7.05 6.48 -4.41
N ASP A 132 8.11 6.64 -3.65
CA ASP A 132 8.27 6.11 -2.30
C ASP A 132 7.65 7.08 -1.27
N PRO A 133 6.52 6.70 -0.60
CA PRO A 133 5.90 7.55 0.41
C PRO A 133 6.82 7.87 1.59
N SER A 134 7.65 6.91 2.01
CA SER A 134 8.58 7.10 3.12
C SER A 134 9.71 8.05 2.74
N GLY A 135 10.27 7.89 1.54
CA GLY A 135 11.30 8.79 1.00
C GLY A 135 10.75 10.21 0.78
N LEU A 136 9.52 10.33 0.26
CA LEU A 136 8.85 11.62 0.09
C LEU A 136 8.60 12.32 1.44
N GLN A 137 8.12 11.57 2.45
CA GLN A 137 7.89 12.07 3.79
C GLN A 137 9.19 12.60 4.43
N GLN A 138 10.28 11.83 4.33
CA GLN A 138 11.59 12.25 4.85
C GLN A 138 12.10 13.51 4.15
N ALA A 139 12.00 13.57 2.81
CA ALA A 139 12.42 14.73 2.04
C ALA A 139 11.61 15.99 2.35
N LEU A 140 10.29 15.85 2.59
CA LEU A 140 9.44 16.97 3.02
C LEU A 140 9.79 17.43 4.44
N ALA A 141 10.01 16.51 5.35
CA ALA A 141 10.39 16.82 6.73
C ALA A 141 11.74 17.56 6.79
N SER A 142 12.74 17.15 5.99
CA SER A 142 14.05 17.81 5.92
C SER A 142 13.97 19.24 5.37
N GLN A 143 12.90 19.57 4.63
CA GLN A 143 12.63 20.92 4.12
C GLN A 143 11.71 21.74 5.04
N GLY A 144 11.47 21.30 6.26
CA GLY A 144 10.62 21.98 7.23
C GLY A 144 9.11 21.94 6.93
N LYS A 145 8.68 21.10 5.99
CA LYS A 145 7.25 20.92 5.65
C LYS A 145 6.51 19.96 6.59
N GLY A 146 7.18 19.51 7.67
CA GLY A 146 6.64 18.64 8.68
C GLY A 146 6.48 17.18 8.22
N ARG A 147 5.86 16.38 9.08
CA ARG A 147 5.64 14.95 8.84
C ARG A 147 4.24 14.72 8.31
N LEU A 148 4.11 14.68 6.98
CA LEU A 148 2.85 14.40 6.32
C LEU A 148 2.58 12.89 6.29
N LYS A 149 1.34 12.49 6.47
CA LYS A 149 0.87 11.13 6.25
C LYS A 149 0.70 10.90 4.74
N ILE A 150 1.44 9.94 4.18
CA ILE A 150 1.47 9.69 2.73
C ILE A 150 1.19 8.22 2.48
N PHE A 151 0.28 7.94 1.55
CA PHE A 151 -0.04 6.59 1.10
C PHE A 151 0.00 6.52 -0.43
N ASN A 152 0.53 5.41 -0.98
CA ASN A 152 0.56 5.13 -2.41
C ASN A 152 -0.51 4.09 -2.74
N PHE A 153 -1.53 4.49 -3.47
CA PHE A 153 -2.61 3.63 -3.96
C PHE A 153 -2.50 3.40 -5.48
N GLY A 154 -1.28 3.25 -5.99
CA GLY A 154 -1.03 2.88 -7.38
C GLY A 154 -1.54 1.47 -7.69
N VAL A 155 -2.12 1.26 -8.89
CA VAL A 155 -2.70 -0.03 -9.31
C VAL A 155 -2.11 -0.46 -10.63
N ASN A 156 -1.50 -1.64 -10.67
CA ASN A 156 -0.87 -2.16 -11.90
C ASN A 156 -1.85 -2.16 -13.09
N GLY A 157 -1.41 -1.59 -14.21
CA GLY A 157 -2.22 -1.45 -15.42
C GLY A 157 -3.36 -0.42 -15.32
N GLY A 158 -3.47 0.29 -14.19
CA GLY A 158 -4.49 1.33 -13.96
C GLY A 158 -4.46 2.43 -15.02
N THR A 159 -5.62 3.01 -15.28
CA THR A 159 -5.84 4.10 -16.21
C THR A 159 -6.54 5.25 -15.49
N ALA A 160 -6.87 6.33 -16.21
CA ALA A 160 -7.67 7.41 -15.65
C ALA A 160 -9.04 6.92 -15.14
N GLN A 161 -9.66 5.94 -15.80
CA GLN A 161 -10.91 5.34 -15.31
C GLN A 161 -10.72 4.58 -13.99
N THR A 162 -9.59 3.91 -13.81
CA THR A 162 -9.28 3.23 -12.55
C THR A 162 -9.10 4.24 -11.42
N VAL A 163 -8.39 5.33 -11.65
CA VAL A 163 -8.21 6.41 -10.65
C VAL A 163 -9.54 7.09 -10.32
N ASP A 164 -10.36 7.36 -11.33
CA ASP A 164 -11.71 7.91 -11.15
C ASP A 164 -12.58 6.99 -10.30
N PHE A 165 -12.54 5.68 -10.57
CA PHE A 165 -13.24 4.67 -9.80
C PHE A 165 -12.78 4.64 -8.33
N GLN A 166 -11.47 4.64 -8.07
CA GLN A 166 -10.90 4.68 -6.72
C GLN A 166 -11.44 5.88 -5.94
N LEU A 167 -11.28 7.08 -6.50
CA LEU A 167 -11.53 8.33 -5.78
C LEU A 167 -13.01 8.64 -5.63
N ARG A 168 -13.84 8.35 -6.64
CA ARG A 168 -15.26 8.74 -6.62
C ARG A 168 -16.21 7.66 -6.15
N GLN A 169 -15.87 6.38 -6.38
CA GLN A 169 -16.80 5.31 -6.09
C GLN A 169 -16.38 4.47 -4.88
N VAL A 170 -15.09 4.20 -4.71
CA VAL A 170 -14.58 3.34 -3.63
C VAL A 170 -14.38 4.13 -2.34
N LEU A 171 -13.65 5.24 -2.39
CA LEU A 171 -13.34 6.02 -1.19
C LEU A 171 -14.56 6.85 -0.73
N THR A 172 -14.72 6.96 0.58
CA THR A 172 -15.67 7.89 1.19
C THR A 172 -15.03 9.28 1.35
N ARG A 173 -15.86 10.30 1.64
CA ARG A 173 -15.37 11.67 1.86
C ARG A 173 -14.35 11.74 3.01
N GLU A 174 -14.58 10.98 4.07
CA GLU A 174 -13.75 10.93 5.28
C GLU A 174 -12.40 10.24 5.01
N GLN A 175 -12.34 9.44 3.95
CA GLN A 175 -11.13 8.73 3.52
C GLN A 175 -10.31 9.55 2.51
N MET A 176 -10.83 10.68 2.01
CA MET A 176 -10.13 11.49 1.02
C MET A 176 -8.92 12.23 1.62
N PRO A 177 -7.83 12.39 0.85
CA PRO A 177 -6.62 13.09 1.28
C PRO A 177 -6.81 14.61 1.27
N ARG A 178 -5.79 15.32 1.71
CA ARG A 178 -5.67 16.79 1.58
C ARG A 178 -4.96 17.23 0.30
N LEU A 179 -4.28 16.30 -0.38
CA LEU A 179 -3.65 16.48 -1.69
C LEU A 179 -3.67 15.15 -2.43
N ILE A 180 -4.08 15.17 -3.69
CA ILE A 180 -3.97 14.03 -4.61
C ILE A 180 -2.74 14.24 -5.49
N LEU A 181 -1.80 13.28 -5.43
CA LEU A 181 -0.62 13.21 -6.29
C LEU A 181 -0.82 12.09 -7.30
N TRP A 182 -1.25 12.43 -8.49
CA TRP A 182 -1.48 11.45 -9.57
C TRP A 182 -0.20 11.27 -10.38
N ALA A 183 0.46 10.14 -10.23
CA ALA A 183 1.71 9.82 -10.89
C ALA A 183 1.51 8.78 -11.98
N ASP A 184 1.76 9.16 -13.24
CA ASP A 184 1.54 8.27 -14.37
C ASP A 184 2.29 8.74 -15.64
N GLY A 185 1.75 8.44 -16.79
CA GLY A 185 2.19 8.87 -18.10
C GLY A 185 1.11 8.68 -19.15
N LEU A 186 1.46 8.89 -20.40
CA LEU A 186 0.58 8.87 -21.57
C LEU A 186 -0.35 7.65 -21.63
N ARG A 187 0.16 6.45 -21.35
CA ARG A 187 -0.61 5.19 -21.48
C ARG A 187 -1.91 5.19 -20.65
N ALA A 188 -1.89 5.83 -19.49
CA ALA A 188 -3.07 5.91 -18.63
C ALA A 188 -4.21 6.76 -19.21
N PHE A 189 -3.89 7.63 -20.17
CA PHE A 189 -4.85 8.56 -20.81
C PHE A 189 -5.17 8.23 -22.27
N ASN A 190 -4.57 7.16 -22.83
CA ASN A 190 -4.90 6.72 -24.18
C ASN A 190 -6.26 5.99 -24.19
N SER A 191 -7.30 6.66 -24.66
CA SER A 191 -8.65 6.08 -24.83
C SER A 191 -8.76 5.09 -25.98
N GLY A 192 -7.76 5.01 -26.85
CA GLY A 192 -7.72 4.03 -27.95
C GLY A 192 -7.31 2.62 -27.48
N ARG A 193 -6.69 2.49 -26.31
CA ARG A 193 -6.28 1.19 -25.75
C ARG A 193 -7.47 0.45 -25.11
N VAL A 194 -7.35 -0.88 -25.05
CA VAL A 194 -8.26 -1.70 -24.23
C VAL A 194 -7.88 -1.55 -22.77
N ASP A 195 -8.82 -1.09 -21.94
CA ASP A 195 -8.61 -0.94 -20.50
C ASP A 195 -8.92 -2.26 -19.77
N ARG A 196 -7.96 -3.18 -19.78
CA ARG A 196 -8.14 -4.49 -19.17
C ARG A 196 -8.35 -4.42 -17.65
N THR A 197 -7.63 -3.50 -16.98
CA THR A 197 -7.71 -3.35 -15.53
C THR A 197 -9.07 -2.85 -15.10
N TYR A 198 -9.55 -1.75 -15.68
CA TYR A 198 -10.87 -1.20 -15.35
C TYR A 198 -11.99 -2.17 -15.74
N ASN A 199 -11.90 -2.80 -16.93
CA ASN A 199 -12.89 -3.78 -17.37
C ASN A 199 -12.99 -4.99 -16.44
N SER A 200 -11.87 -5.49 -15.92
CA SER A 200 -11.85 -6.56 -14.91
C SER A 200 -12.56 -6.10 -13.62
N ILE A 201 -12.23 -4.91 -13.13
CA ILE A 201 -12.83 -4.34 -11.93
C ILE A 201 -14.36 -4.22 -12.06
N VAL A 202 -14.87 -3.65 -13.15
CA VAL A 202 -16.33 -3.43 -13.31
C VAL A 202 -17.12 -4.72 -13.59
N ALA A 203 -16.46 -5.77 -14.04
CA ALA A 203 -17.06 -7.10 -14.20
C ALA A 203 -17.16 -7.86 -12.87
N SER A 204 -16.41 -7.46 -11.84
CA SER A 204 -16.21 -8.20 -10.59
C SER A 204 -17.43 -8.24 -9.67
N GLN A 205 -17.40 -9.16 -8.70
CA GLN A 205 -18.39 -9.21 -7.64
C GLN A 205 -18.25 -8.01 -6.66
N GLY A 206 -17.03 -7.52 -6.44
CA GLY A 206 -16.78 -6.33 -5.62
C GLY A 206 -17.48 -5.09 -6.19
N TYR A 207 -17.38 -4.88 -7.50
CA TYR A 207 -18.09 -3.78 -8.17
C TYR A 207 -19.61 -3.91 -8.08
N LYS A 208 -20.16 -5.11 -8.32
CA LYS A 208 -21.61 -5.35 -8.22
C LYS A 208 -22.14 -5.04 -6.82
N ARG A 209 -21.42 -5.40 -5.78
CA ARG A 209 -21.78 -5.08 -4.39
C ARG A 209 -21.66 -3.59 -4.10
N LEU A 210 -20.61 -2.95 -4.61
CA LEU A 210 -20.40 -1.52 -4.42
C LEU A 210 -21.53 -0.69 -5.01
N ILE A 211 -21.96 -0.98 -6.24
CA ILE A 211 -23.09 -0.25 -6.87
C ILE A 211 -24.43 -0.58 -6.23
N ALA A 212 -24.57 -1.72 -5.54
CA ALA A 212 -25.71 -2.04 -4.70
C ALA A 212 -25.66 -1.37 -3.31
N GLY A 213 -24.70 -0.47 -3.06
CA GLY A 213 -24.58 0.29 -1.82
C GLY A 213 -23.66 -0.34 -0.75
N ASN A 214 -23.10 -1.52 -1.00
CA ASN A 214 -22.23 -2.21 -0.04
C ASN A 214 -20.77 -1.83 -0.29
N ARG A 215 -20.26 -0.84 0.44
CA ARG A 215 -18.87 -0.41 0.34
C ARG A 215 -17.92 -1.41 1.01
N PRO A 216 -16.70 -1.58 0.49
CA PRO A 216 -15.66 -2.33 1.18
C PRO A 216 -15.36 -1.72 2.55
N THR A 217 -15.41 -2.55 3.58
CA THR A 217 -15.08 -2.16 4.96
C THR A 217 -14.24 -3.26 5.60
N LEU A 218 -13.41 -2.87 6.56
CA LEU A 218 -12.83 -3.85 7.48
C LEU A 218 -13.89 -4.30 8.48
N PRO A 219 -13.82 -5.56 8.97
CA PRO A 219 -14.62 -5.95 10.12
C PRO A 219 -14.42 -4.93 11.24
N PRO A 220 -15.47 -4.54 11.96
CA PRO A 220 -15.31 -3.69 13.12
C PRO A 220 -14.27 -4.37 14.03
N SER A 221 -13.22 -3.63 14.42
CA SER A 221 -12.47 -4.03 15.61
C SER A 221 -13.54 -4.24 16.68
N GLN A 222 -13.62 -5.44 17.26
CA GLN A 222 -14.49 -5.59 18.43
C GLN A 222 -14.13 -4.40 19.31
N SER A 223 -15.08 -3.49 19.49
CA SER A 223 -14.91 -2.35 20.36
C SER A 223 -14.53 -2.97 21.70
N GLU A 224 -13.27 -2.81 22.08
CA GLU A 224 -12.93 -2.98 23.47
C GLU A 224 -13.92 -2.04 24.17
N ASN A 225 -14.91 -2.64 24.84
CA ASN A 225 -15.73 -1.89 25.79
C ASN A 225 -14.71 -1.14 26.63
N THR A 226 -14.70 0.17 26.53
CA THR A 226 -13.79 1.07 27.23
C THR A 226 -13.97 1.01 28.74
N ASP A 227 -14.79 0.08 29.27
CA ASP A 227 -15.07 -0.11 30.68
C ASP A 227 -14.43 -1.35 31.30
N ALA A 228 -13.57 -2.09 30.58
CA ALA A 228 -12.77 -3.16 31.17
C ALA A 228 -11.39 -3.18 30.54
N CYS A 229 -10.41 -2.59 31.19
CA CYS A 229 -9.01 -2.92 30.97
C CYS A 229 -8.86 -4.44 31.13
N ASP A 230 -8.67 -5.16 29.98
CA ASP A 230 -8.28 -6.57 29.93
C ASP A 230 -9.22 -7.64 30.56
N ALA A 231 -10.49 -7.70 30.18
CA ALA A 231 -11.26 -8.91 30.38
C ALA A 231 -11.67 -9.55 29.04
N ILE A 232 -10.98 -10.63 28.65
CA ILE A 232 -11.44 -11.52 27.58
C ILE A 232 -12.67 -12.26 28.11
N PRO A 233 -13.88 -12.11 27.53
CA PRO A 233 -15.04 -12.87 28.00
C PRO A 233 -14.82 -14.36 27.74
N GLY A 234 -14.70 -15.15 28.81
CA GLY A 234 -14.65 -16.60 28.74
C GLY A 234 -13.31 -17.28 29.04
N PHE A 235 -12.25 -16.54 29.37
CA PHE A 235 -11.02 -17.16 29.90
C PHE A 235 -10.73 -16.64 31.30
N SER A 236 -11.08 -17.45 32.31
CA SER A 236 -10.68 -17.21 33.69
C SER A 236 -9.18 -17.42 33.82
N MET A 237 -8.42 -16.36 34.09
CA MET A 237 -6.98 -16.36 34.36
C MET A 237 -6.60 -17.01 35.69
N SER A 238 -7.49 -17.69 36.39
CA SER A 238 -7.22 -18.26 37.72
C SER A 238 -6.49 -19.60 37.72
N SER A 239 -6.12 -20.18 36.55
CA SER A 239 -5.43 -21.48 36.47
C SER A 239 -4.09 -21.52 35.76
N LEU A 240 -3.59 -20.40 35.29
CA LEU A 240 -2.20 -20.32 34.79
C LEU A 240 -1.36 -19.55 35.78
N THR A 241 -0.87 -20.30 36.74
CA THR A 241 -0.03 -19.85 37.85
C THR A 241 1.10 -18.91 37.43
N THR A 242 1.27 -17.88 38.25
CA THR A 242 2.24 -16.77 38.27
C THR A 242 3.73 -17.14 37.98
N GLN A 243 4.07 -18.39 37.78
CA GLN A 243 5.45 -18.86 37.58
C GLN A 243 5.93 -18.86 36.12
N LYS A 244 5.03 -18.86 35.13
CA LYS A 244 5.43 -18.83 33.68
C LYS A 244 5.50 -17.42 33.08
N SER A 245 4.80 -16.44 33.64
CA SER A 245 4.78 -15.07 33.13
C SER A 245 6.09 -14.30 33.36
N ASN A 246 6.74 -14.51 34.50
CA ASN A 246 8.00 -13.84 34.84
C ASN A 246 9.18 -14.35 34.03
N ALA A 247 9.23 -15.63 33.69
CA ALA A 247 10.30 -16.19 32.85
C ALA A 247 10.22 -15.70 31.39
N THR A 248 9.01 -15.45 30.88
CA THR A 248 8.80 -14.93 29.52
C THR A 248 9.14 -13.45 29.46
N LEU A 249 8.77 -12.65 30.45
CA LEU A 249 9.09 -11.23 30.55
C LEU A 249 10.59 -10.98 30.75
N GLU A 250 11.29 -11.79 31.56
CA GLU A 250 12.74 -11.71 31.74
C GLU A 250 13.49 -12.10 30.48
N ARG A 251 13.05 -13.11 29.73
CA ARG A 251 13.62 -13.48 28.43
C ARG A 251 13.49 -12.35 27.39
N TRP A 252 12.39 -11.63 27.39
CA TRP A 252 12.20 -10.48 26.50
C TRP A 252 12.99 -9.25 26.93
N ARG A 253 13.23 -9.05 28.23
CA ARG A 253 14.17 -8.03 28.73
C ARG A 253 15.61 -8.32 28.27
N LEU A 254 16.05 -9.56 28.31
CA LEU A 254 17.38 -9.97 27.84
C LEU A 254 17.50 -9.86 26.31
N ALA A 255 16.47 -10.22 25.55
CA ALA A 255 16.42 -10.02 24.11
C ALA A 255 16.41 -8.52 23.73
N ARG A 256 15.81 -7.66 24.56
CA ARG A 256 15.80 -6.20 24.37
C ARG A 256 17.22 -5.60 24.51
N VAL A 257 18.00 -6.08 25.47
CA VAL A 257 19.40 -5.64 25.68
C VAL A 257 20.30 -6.11 24.52
N SER A 258 20.05 -7.30 23.93
CA SER A 258 20.82 -7.83 22.80
C SER A 258 20.52 -7.14 21.46
N LEU A 259 19.39 -6.46 21.33
CA LEU A 259 19.03 -5.66 20.14
C LEU A 259 19.65 -4.25 20.16
N GLU A 260 20.10 -3.79 21.32
CA GLU A 260 20.79 -2.49 21.48
C GLU A 260 22.31 -2.59 21.27
N THR A 261 22.89 -3.80 21.32
CA THR A 261 24.29 -4.05 21.02
C THR A 261 24.40 -4.98 19.80
N ALA A 262 24.83 -4.41 18.67
CA ALA A 262 24.97 -5.08 17.39
C ALA A 262 25.89 -6.30 17.45
N SER A 263 25.35 -7.50 17.66
CA SER A 263 25.94 -8.77 17.29
C SER A 263 24.84 -9.83 17.18
N LYS A 264 24.95 -10.71 16.18
CA LYS A 264 23.97 -11.71 15.74
C LYS A 264 23.26 -12.41 16.91
N PRO A 265 21.90 -12.40 16.98
CA PRO A 265 21.20 -13.09 18.06
C PRO A 265 21.33 -14.61 17.89
N VAL A 266 21.80 -15.30 18.92
CA VAL A 266 21.72 -16.75 19.05
C VAL A 266 20.29 -17.11 19.45
N LEU A 267 19.50 -17.61 18.50
CA LEU A 267 18.14 -18.09 18.72
C LEU A 267 18.17 -19.37 19.56
N SER A 268 17.30 -19.44 20.58
CA SER A 268 17.16 -20.65 21.42
C SER A 268 16.53 -21.81 20.60
N SER A 269 16.71 -23.05 21.07
CA SER A 269 16.14 -24.26 20.46
C SER A 269 14.61 -24.19 20.32
N THR A 270 13.92 -23.50 21.24
CA THR A 270 12.45 -23.30 21.22
C THR A 270 12.05 -22.29 20.16
N ASP A 271 12.84 -21.24 19.94
CA ASP A 271 12.60 -20.24 18.89
C ASP A 271 12.85 -20.84 17.50
N ARG A 272 13.84 -21.76 17.40
CA ARG A 272 14.07 -22.56 16.18
C ARG A 272 12.93 -23.54 15.90
N LEU A 273 12.35 -24.17 16.92
CA LEU A 273 11.19 -25.06 16.76
C LEU A 273 9.94 -24.30 16.29
N LEU A 274 9.68 -23.12 16.84
CA LEU A 274 8.57 -22.24 16.41
C LEU A 274 8.77 -21.75 14.97
N LEU A 275 9.98 -21.34 14.62
CA LEU A 275 10.33 -20.96 13.25
C LEU A 275 10.29 -22.16 12.29
N THR A 276 10.68 -23.36 12.73
CA THR A 276 10.61 -24.59 11.94
C THR A 276 9.17 -25.09 11.79
N GLN A 277 8.31 -24.92 12.79
CA GLN A 277 6.89 -25.24 12.67
C GLN A 277 6.17 -24.26 11.75
N LEU A 278 6.53 -22.97 11.78
CA LEU A 278 6.04 -21.97 10.84
C LEU A 278 6.55 -22.24 9.42
N SER A 279 7.81 -22.64 9.24
CA SER A 279 8.38 -23.00 7.92
C SER A 279 7.84 -24.33 7.38
N ASN A 280 7.45 -25.27 8.24
CA ASN A 280 6.83 -26.52 7.84
C ASN A 280 5.35 -26.34 7.44
N LEU A 281 4.66 -25.30 7.96
CA LEU A 281 3.37 -24.83 7.42
C LEU A 281 3.54 -24.21 6.04
N GLU A 282 4.68 -23.57 5.74
CA GLU A 282 5.02 -23.06 4.41
C GLU A 282 5.28 -24.17 3.38
N SER A 283 5.80 -25.34 3.80
CA SER A 283 6.16 -26.42 2.88
C SER A 283 5.00 -27.35 2.51
N SER A 284 3.90 -27.38 3.24
CA SER A 284 2.75 -28.27 2.99
C SER A 284 1.59 -27.62 2.23
N SER A 285 1.59 -26.32 2.01
CA SER A 285 0.60 -25.62 1.21
C SER A 285 1.28 -24.86 0.05
N ARG A 286 1.62 -25.59 -1.01
CA ARG A 286 1.93 -25.02 -2.32
C ARG A 286 0.66 -24.46 -2.99
N LEU A 287 0.07 -23.47 -2.37
CA LEU A 287 -0.80 -22.48 -2.99
C LEU A 287 -0.45 -21.15 -2.36
N SER A 288 0.73 -20.67 -2.76
CA SER A 288 1.18 -19.33 -2.40
C SER A 288 0.29 -18.30 -3.10
N LEU A 289 -0.58 -17.68 -2.33
CA LEU A 289 -1.26 -16.45 -2.70
C LEU A 289 -0.61 -15.21 -2.04
N VAL A 290 0.67 -15.29 -1.66
CA VAL A 290 1.54 -14.19 -1.97
C VAL A 290 1.76 -14.33 -3.46
N ARG A 291 0.84 -13.83 -4.24
CA ARG A 291 1.09 -13.63 -5.65
C ARG A 291 2.29 -12.71 -5.68
N ASN A 292 3.48 -13.29 -5.95
CA ASN A 292 4.51 -12.52 -6.60
C ASN A 292 3.75 -11.62 -7.57
N VAL A 293 3.75 -10.33 -7.35
CA VAL A 293 3.12 -9.41 -8.29
C VAL A 293 3.66 -9.83 -9.63
N ALA A 294 2.81 -10.42 -10.48
CA ALA A 294 3.28 -11.17 -11.63
C ALA A 294 4.17 -10.24 -12.45
N GLY A 295 5.46 -10.57 -12.60
CA GLY A 295 6.46 -9.73 -13.24
C GLY A 295 7.42 -8.97 -12.33
N TYR A 296 7.29 -8.96 -10.99
CA TYR A 296 8.13 -8.14 -10.10
C TYR A 296 9.00 -8.94 -9.10
N GLY A 297 9.39 -10.17 -9.44
CA GLY A 297 10.50 -10.87 -8.81
C GLY A 297 10.40 -11.14 -7.30
N GLY A 298 9.18 -11.29 -6.74
CA GLY A 298 8.98 -11.60 -5.32
C GLY A 298 8.96 -10.38 -4.39
N SER A 299 9.01 -9.16 -4.91
CA SER A 299 8.80 -7.93 -4.13
C SER A 299 7.36 -7.83 -3.63
N THR A 300 7.15 -7.31 -2.43
CA THR A 300 5.85 -7.13 -1.79
C THR A 300 5.55 -5.65 -1.58
N ILE A 301 4.27 -5.28 -1.65
CA ILE A 301 3.81 -3.92 -1.33
C ILE A 301 4.04 -3.66 0.16
N ASP A 302 4.58 -2.50 0.50
CA ASP A 302 4.83 -2.10 1.89
C ASP A 302 3.58 -1.51 2.57
N ALA A 303 3.71 -1.21 3.86
CA ALA A 303 2.60 -0.66 4.66
C ALA A 303 2.05 0.70 4.19
N ASN A 304 2.79 1.42 3.36
CA ASN A 304 2.37 2.68 2.78
C ASN A 304 1.94 2.53 1.31
N GLY A 305 1.75 1.28 0.85
CA GLY A 305 1.28 0.97 -0.49
C GLY A 305 2.33 1.04 -1.60
N PHE A 306 3.62 1.16 -1.27
CA PHE A 306 4.71 1.22 -2.23
C PHE A 306 5.27 -0.17 -2.52
N LEU A 307 5.58 -0.46 -3.80
CA LEU A 307 6.24 -1.69 -4.23
C LEU A 307 7.72 -1.39 -4.58
N PRO A 308 8.67 -1.61 -3.66
CA PRO A 308 10.08 -1.39 -3.94
C PRO A 308 10.64 -2.46 -4.87
N LEU A 309 11.30 -2.05 -5.96
CA LEU A 309 11.97 -2.94 -6.91
C LEU A 309 13.48 -2.71 -6.85
N ASP A 310 14.24 -3.78 -6.64
CA ASP A 310 15.70 -3.69 -6.46
C ASP A 310 16.50 -3.80 -7.77
N ASN A 311 15.90 -4.40 -8.81
CA ASN A 311 16.59 -4.65 -10.08
C ASN A 311 16.99 -3.34 -10.76
N ARG A 312 18.15 -3.35 -11.41
CA ARG A 312 18.59 -2.25 -12.27
C ARG A 312 18.43 -2.65 -13.74
N PHE A 313 17.84 -1.76 -14.50
CA PHE A 313 17.66 -1.95 -15.94
C PHE A 313 19.01 -1.89 -16.67
N ASP A 314 19.38 -3.01 -17.28
CA ASP A 314 20.45 -3.09 -18.26
C ASP A 314 19.84 -3.54 -19.59
N PRO A 315 19.83 -2.69 -20.63
CA PRO A 315 19.23 -3.03 -21.91
C PRO A 315 19.78 -4.32 -22.53
N LYS A 316 21.09 -4.58 -22.35
CA LYS A 316 21.74 -5.75 -22.94
C LYS A 316 21.21 -7.06 -22.40
N SER A 317 21.07 -7.16 -21.08
CA SER A 317 20.57 -8.37 -20.43
C SER A 317 19.05 -8.44 -20.41
N TYR A 318 18.37 -7.30 -20.30
CA TYR A 318 16.91 -7.23 -20.26
C TYR A 318 16.27 -7.76 -21.57
N TYR A 319 16.73 -7.27 -22.72
CA TYR A 319 16.16 -7.64 -24.02
C TYR A 319 16.54 -9.03 -24.51
N GLN A 320 17.46 -9.72 -23.83
CA GLN A 320 17.68 -11.16 -24.08
C GLN A 320 16.50 -12.02 -23.60
N LYS A 321 15.81 -11.56 -22.54
CA LYS A 321 14.69 -12.29 -21.90
C LYS A 321 13.33 -11.69 -22.27
N ASN A 322 13.28 -10.42 -22.61
CA ASN A 322 12.06 -9.67 -22.85
C ASN A 322 12.14 -9.01 -24.26
N PRO A 323 11.57 -9.64 -25.30
CA PRO A 323 11.63 -9.10 -26.65
C PRO A 323 11.12 -7.66 -26.71
N ARG A 324 11.83 -6.80 -27.46
CA ARG A 324 11.44 -5.40 -27.63
C ARG A 324 10.15 -5.31 -28.46
N VAL A 325 9.09 -4.77 -27.86
CA VAL A 325 7.86 -4.43 -28.58
C VAL A 325 7.97 -3.01 -29.08
N LEU A 326 7.96 -2.85 -30.40
CA LEU A 326 7.96 -1.52 -31.03
C LEU A 326 6.61 -0.82 -30.79
N GLY A 327 6.63 0.50 -30.60
CA GLY A 327 5.43 1.30 -30.30
C GLY A 327 4.30 1.16 -31.32
N ARG A 328 4.63 0.88 -32.60
CA ARG A 328 3.61 0.61 -33.64
C ARG A 328 2.82 -0.70 -33.41
N TYR A 329 3.35 -1.61 -32.60
CA TYR A 329 2.71 -2.88 -32.24
C TYR A 329 2.29 -2.92 -30.76
N ASP A 330 2.50 -1.81 -30.04
CA ASP A 330 2.13 -1.71 -28.62
C ASP A 330 0.67 -1.27 -28.52
N GLY A 331 -0.19 -2.18 -28.05
CA GLY A 331 -1.61 -1.93 -27.82
C GLY A 331 -1.91 -0.84 -26.79
N ASP A 332 -0.92 -0.42 -26.00
CA ASP A 332 -1.05 0.72 -25.10
C ASP A 332 -0.88 2.07 -25.82
N TYR A 333 -0.31 2.07 -27.05
CA TYR A 333 -0.06 3.24 -27.88
C TYR A 333 -0.83 3.25 -29.23
N GLN A 334 -1.44 2.13 -29.61
CA GLN A 334 -2.15 2.00 -30.87
C GLN A 334 -3.45 1.20 -30.69
N PRO A 335 -4.61 1.73 -31.12
CA PRO A 335 -4.81 3.10 -31.62
C PRO A 335 -4.59 4.15 -30.54
N PHE A 336 -4.27 5.39 -30.95
CA PHE A 336 -3.95 6.48 -30.06
C PHE A 336 -5.05 7.56 -30.06
N SER A 337 -5.60 7.85 -28.87
CA SER A 337 -6.57 8.93 -28.69
C SER A 337 -6.49 9.50 -27.28
N LEU A 338 -6.29 10.81 -27.16
CA LEU A 338 -6.38 11.58 -25.91
C LEU A 338 -7.78 12.16 -25.68
N SER A 339 -8.76 11.80 -26.51
CA SER A 339 -10.18 12.07 -26.31
C SER A 339 -10.91 10.76 -25.97
N GLY A 340 -12.09 10.86 -25.34
CA GLY A 340 -12.91 9.70 -24.98
C GLY A 340 -12.89 9.40 -23.47
N GLN A 341 -13.03 8.12 -23.10
CA GLN A 341 -13.33 7.70 -21.73
C GLN A 341 -12.25 8.07 -20.72
N GLN A 342 -10.98 8.06 -21.10
CA GLN A 342 -9.89 8.43 -20.19
C GLN A 342 -9.87 9.95 -19.94
N ALA A 343 -10.15 10.76 -20.98
CA ALA A 343 -10.30 12.21 -20.82
C ALA A 343 -11.52 12.56 -19.95
N THR A 344 -12.64 11.85 -20.13
CA THR A 344 -13.83 12.00 -19.30
C THR A 344 -13.53 11.67 -17.84
N ALA A 345 -12.80 10.60 -17.57
CA ALA A 345 -12.37 10.21 -16.23
C ALA A 345 -11.48 11.28 -15.57
N LEU A 346 -10.49 11.84 -16.31
CA LEU A 346 -9.68 12.95 -15.81
C LEU A 346 -10.57 14.15 -15.40
N ASN A 347 -11.53 14.52 -16.26
CA ASN A 347 -12.43 15.63 -15.96
C ASN A 347 -13.29 15.36 -14.73
N SER A 348 -13.73 14.11 -14.52
CA SER A 348 -14.49 13.69 -13.34
C SER A 348 -13.65 13.81 -12.07
N VAL A 349 -12.38 13.37 -12.10
CA VAL A 349 -11.45 13.52 -10.97
C VAL A 349 -11.17 15.00 -10.68
N LYS A 350 -10.94 15.82 -11.72
CA LYS A 350 -10.77 17.29 -11.56
C LYS A 350 -11.99 17.94 -10.91
N ALA A 351 -13.19 17.52 -11.32
CA ALA A 351 -14.45 18.04 -10.76
C ALA A 351 -14.60 17.66 -9.28
N LEU A 352 -14.34 16.39 -8.93
CA LEU A 352 -14.32 15.91 -7.54
C LEU A 352 -13.31 16.71 -6.69
N ALA A 353 -12.06 16.82 -7.15
CA ALA A 353 -11.00 17.53 -6.46
C ALA A 353 -11.37 19.00 -6.19
N ARG A 354 -11.95 19.68 -7.20
CA ARG A 354 -12.46 21.04 -7.06
C ARG A 354 -13.61 21.13 -6.06
N GLN A 355 -14.61 20.24 -6.15
CA GLN A 355 -15.76 20.21 -5.25
C GLN A 355 -15.34 20.01 -3.79
N GLN A 356 -14.32 19.21 -3.56
CA GLN A 356 -13.80 18.92 -2.22
C GLN A 356 -12.66 19.85 -1.79
N GLN A 357 -12.28 20.82 -2.64
CA GLN A 357 -11.16 21.75 -2.41
C GLN A 357 -9.82 21.05 -2.16
N ILE A 358 -9.61 19.90 -2.81
CA ILE A 358 -8.38 19.11 -2.72
C ILE A 358 -7.49 19.46 -3.92
N PRO A 359 -6.28 19.99 -3.73
CA PRO A 359 -5.33 20.16 -4.82
C PRO A 359 -5.03 18.82 -5.52
N LEU A 360 -5.02 18.85 -6.85
CA LEU A 360 -4.68 17.72 -7.70
C LEU A 360 -3.40 18.04 -8.47
N VAL A 361 -2.37 17.25 -8.26
CA VAL A 361 -1.09 17.37 -8.96
C VAL A 361 -0.90 16.15 -9.83
N PHE A 362 -0.76 16.35 -11.14
CA PHE A 362 -0.38 15.26 -12.05
C PHE A 362 1.12 15.33 -12.36
N VAL A 363 1.79 14.19 -12.19
CA VAL A 363 3.22 14.03 -12.47
C VAL A 363 3.39 13.02 -13.61
N ASN A 364 3.91 13.47 -14.75
CA ASN A 364 4.39 12.58 -15.80
C ASN A 364 5.77 12.04 -15.38
N LEU A 365 5.81 10.76 -14.99
CA LEU A 365 7.03 10.14 -14.46
C LEU A 365 8.10 9.92 -15.54
N PRO A 366 9.39 9.78 -15.18
CA PRO A 366 10.48 9.57 -16.13
C PRO A 366 10.35 8.27 -16.93
N LEU A 367 10.88 8.31 -18.15
CA LEU A 367 11.03 7.17 -19.06
C LEU A 367 12.49 7.08 -19.53
N THR A 368 12.92 5.87 -19.91
CA THR A 368 14.23 5.69 -20.52
C THR A 368 14.21 6.01 -22.04
N GLN A 369 15.38 6.34 -22.60
CA GLN A 369 15.54 6.46 -24.05
C GLN A 369 15.21 5.15 -24.78
N ASP A 370 15.51 4.01 -24.16
CA ASP A 370 15.21 2.69 -24.71
C ASP A 370 13.71 2.41 -24.88
N TYR A 371 12.87 3.00 -24.04
CA TYR A 371 11.42 2.92 -24.17
C TYR A 371 10.88 3.80 -25.31
N LEU A 372 11.47 4.98 -25.47
CA LEU A 372 10.98 6.03 -26.37
C LEU A 372 11.46 5.79 -27.81
N ASP A 373 10.91 4.77 -28.48
CA ASP A 373 11.07 4.63 -29.92
C ASP A 373 10.37 5.75 -30.74
N SER A 374 10.51 5.75 -32.03
CA SER A 374 9.98 6.84 -32.89
C SER A 374 8.48 7.08 -32.70
N VAL A 375 7.68 6.01 -32.52
CA VAL A 375 6.22 6.14 -32.30
C VAL A 375 5.92 6.74 -30.94
N ARG A 376 6.51 6.19 -29.87
CA ARG A 376 6.29 6.70 -28.52
C ARG A 376 6.81 8.12 -28.38
N LEU A 377 8.01 8.39 -28.91
CA LEU A 377 8.61 9.72 -28.90
C LEU A 377 7.74 10.76 -29.63
N SER A 378 7.02 10.37 -30.70
CA SER A 378 6.09 11.28 -31.40
C SER A 378 4.80 11.56 -30.61
N ARG A 379 4.43 10.67 -29.67
CA ARG A 379 3.19 10.80 -28.87
C ARG A 379 3.40 11.60 -27.58
N GLU A 380 4.58 11.53 -26.98
CA GLU A 380 4.88 12.25 -25.73
C GLU A 380 4.66 13.77 -25.82
N PRO A 381 5.10 14.51 -26.86
CA PRO A 381 4.78 15.94 -26.97
C PRO A 381 3.29 16.22 -27.11
N GLN A 382 2.54 15.34 -27.80
CA GLN A 382 1.09 15.48 -27.93
C GLN A 382 0.42 15.35 -26.56
N PHE A 383 0.86 14.39 -25.75
CA PHE A 383 0.39 14.20 -24.38
C PHE A 383 0.76 15.38 -23.49
N GLN A 384 1.99 15.85 -23.53
CA GLN A 384 2.47 17.01 -22.76
C GLN A 384 1.62 18.26 -23.07
N GLN A 385 1.41 18.56 -24.37
CA GLN A 385 0.57 19.70 -24.77
C GLN A 385 -0.89 19.50 -24.32
N TRP A 386 -1.42 18.28 -24.45
CA TRP A 386 -2.77 17.98 -24.03
C TRP A 386 -2.91 18.16 -22.52
N MET A 387 -1.96 17.67 -21.71
CA MET A 387 -1.97 17.81 -20.26
C MET A 387 -1.77 19.27 -19.82
N GLN A 388 -0.90 20.02 -20.51
CA GLN A 388 -0.69 21.45 -20.24
C GLN A 388 -1.98 22.27 -20.42
N ARG A 389 -2.82 21.92 -21.39
CA ARG A 389 -4.15 22.54 -21.58
C ARG A 389 -5.15 22.20 -20.46
N GLN A 390 -4.88 21.18 -19.66
CA GLN A 390 -5.72 20.81 -18.52
C GLN A 390 -5.40 21.63 -17.25
N VAL A 391 -4.24 22.30 -17.21
CA VAL A 391 -3.80 23.11 -16.06
C VAL A 391 -4.85 24.19 -15.78
N SER A 392 -5.21 24.33 -14.51
CA SER A 392 -6.26 25.24 -14.04
C SER A 392 -6.10 25.45 -12.54
N PRO A 393 -6.74 26.44 -11.93
CA PRO A 393 -6.73 26.57 -10.47
C PRO A 393 -7.09 25.26 -9.79
N GLY A 394 -6.21 24.78 -8.90
CA GLY A 394 -6.33 23.49 -8.19
C GLY A 394 -5.84 22.26 -8.97
N PHE A 395 -5.43 22.39 -10.25
CA PHE A 395 -4.80 21.32 -11.02
C PHE A 395 -3.42 21.75 -11.54
N VAL A 396 -2.38 21.07 -11.09
CA VAL A 396 -0.98 21.31 -11.45
C VAL A 396 -0.46 20.15 -12.31
N PHE A 397 0.33 20.47 -13.34
CA PHE A 397 1.03 19.48 -14.16
C PHE A 397 2.54 19.64 -14.01
N ILE A 398 3.21 18.54 -13.65
CA ILE A 398 4.67 18.42 -13.53
C ILE A 398 5.14 17.38 -14.53
N ASP A 399 5.99 17.81 -15.47
CA ASP A 399 6.53 16.92 -16.49
C ASP A 399 7.97 16.51 -16.16
N MET A 400 8.15 15.24 -15.86
CA MET A 400 9.45 14.60 -15.69
C MET A 400 9.74 13.55 -16.78
N GLY A 401 8.84 13.35 -17.74
CA GLY A 401 8.83 12.22 -18.67
C GLY A 401 10.14 12.00 -19.41
N ARG A 402 10.87 13.07 -19.71
CA ARG A 402 12.14 13.03 -20.48
C ARG A 402 13.38 13.44 -19.69
N GLN A 403 13.27 13.56 -18.36
CA GLN A 403 14.39 14.06 -17.54
C GLN A 403 15.53 13.03 -17.40
N TRP A 404 15.23 11.73 -17.46
CA TRP A 404 16.19 10.66 -17.14
C TRP A 404 16.39 9.67 -18.29
N LEU A 405 16.43 10.15 -19.50
CA LEU A 405 16.51 9.31 -20.71
C LEU A 405 17.66 8.29 -20.69
N ASN A 406 18.82 8.66 -20.13
CA ASN A 406 20.03 7.84 -20.12
C ASN A 406 20.39 7.30 -18.72
N GLU A 407 19.52 7.46 -17.74
CA GLU A 407 19.78 7.06 -16.34
C GLU A 407 19.20 5.70 -16.02
N ASN A 408 19.55 4.69 -16.81
CA ASN A 408 19.02 3.33 -16.70
C ASN A 408 19.17 2.71 -15.30
N GLN A 409 20.18 3.14 -14.50
CA GLN A 409 20.38 2.69 -13.12
C GLN A 409 19.21 3.04 -12.19
N ASN A 410 18.36 4.00 -12.54
CA ASN A 410 17.18 4.42 -11.80
C ASN A 410 15.91 3.65 -12.17
N PHE A 411 16.01 2.70 -13.10
CA PHE A 411 14.88 1.93 -13.61
C PHE A 411 15.06 0.43 -13.34
N THR A 412 13.93 -0.29 -13.29
CA THR A 412 13.89 -1.75 -13.23
C THR A 412 13.67 -2.39 -14.60
N ASP A 413 12.99 -1.67 -15.47
CA ASP A 413 12.72 -1.96 -16.89
C ASP A 413 12.63 -0.64 -17.66
N PRO A 414 12.41 -0.64 -19.00
CA PRO A 414 12.44 0.61 -19.78
C PRO A 414 11.45 1.70 -19.33
N SER A 415 10.40 1.38 -18.57
CA SER A 415 9.30 2.29 -18.24
C SER A 415 8.95 2.39 -16.75
N HIS A 416 9.57 1.57 -15.93
CA HIS A 416 9.32 1.55 -14.48
C HIS A 416 10.58 1.88 -13.68
N LEU A 417 10.44 2.76 -12.72
CA LEU A 417 11.51 3.11 -11.78
C LEU A 417 11.80 1.92 -10.84
N ASN A 418 13.05 1.80 -10.42
CA ASN A 418 13.40 0.99 -9.28
C ASN A 418 13.35 1.83 -7.99
N ARG A 419 13.61 1.23 -6.83
CA ARG A 419 13.58 1.93 -5.53
C ARG A 419 14.49 3.17 -5.47
N TYR A 420 15.61 3.16 -6.18
CA TYR A 420 16.56 4.29 -6.19
C TYR A 420 16.01 5.44 -7.02
N GLY A 421 15.42 5.13 -8.19
CA GLY A 421 14.71 6.10 -9.01
C GLY A 421 13.48 6.66 -8.30
N ALA A 422 12.71 5.81 -7.61
CA ALA A 422 11.56 6.25 -6.82
C ALA A 422 11.96 7.21 -5.70
N ALA A 423 13.05 6.93 -4.97
CA ALA A 423 13.57 7.82 -3.94
C ALA A 423 14.04 9.16 -4.51
N ALA A 424 14.70 9.13 -5.68
CA ALA A 424 15.16 10.35 -6.35
C ALA A 424 13.99 11.21 -6.85
N VAL A 425 12.94 10.61 -7.47
CA VAL A 425 11.70 11.31 -7.85
C VAL A 425 11.04 11.90 -6.61
N SER A 426 10.91 11.13 -5.54
CA SER A 426 10.30 11.59 -4.28
C SER A 426 11.01 12.83 -3.72
N SER A 427 12.35 12.83 -3.76
CA SER A 427 13.16 13.99 -3.33
C SER A 427 12.96 15.21 -4.23
N GLN A 428 12.91 15.03 -5.56
CA GLN A 428 12.66 16.13 -6.51
C GLN A 428 11.25 16.70 -6.34
N LEU A 429 10.24 15.85 -6.14
CA LEU A 429 8.87 16.31 -5.89
C LEU A 429 8.78 17.09 -4.58
N ALA A 430 9.42 16.62 -3.50
CA ALA A 430 9.45 17.35 -2.24
C ALA A 430 10.00 18.78 -2.41
N ALA A 431 11.04 18.96 -3.25
CA ALA A 431 11.66 20.24 -3.54
C ALA A 431 10.86 21.13 -4.53
N ASN A 432 9.86 20.56 -5.22
CA ASN A 432 9.12 21.28 -6.24
C ASN A 432 8.16 22.29 -5.60
N ARG A 433 8.38 23.58 -5.89
CA ARG A 433 7.59 24.71 -5.33
C ARG A 433 6.19 24.84 -5.94
N GLN A 434 5.90 24.19 -7.06
CA GLN A 434 4.57 24.20 -7.69
C GLN A 434 3.58 23.29 -6.96
N ILE A 435 4.07 22.33 -6.15
CA ILE A 435 3.21 21.42 -5.39
C ILE A 435 2.75 22.13 -4.12
N PRO A 436 1.43 22.32 -3.95
CA PRO A 436 0.88 22.96 -2.76
C PRO A 436 0.79 21.93 -1.60
N TRP A 437 1.95 21.56 -1.05
CA TRP A 437 2.00 20.59 0.05
C TRP A 437 1.14 21.03 1.23
N PRO A 438 0.33 20.14 1.80
CA PRO A 438 -0.47 20.45 2.97
C PRO A 438 0.42 20.89 4.15
N GLN A 439 -0.07 21.82 4.94
CA GLN A 439 0.59 22.14 6.20
C GLN A 439 0.43 20.96 7.17
N PRO A 440 1.41 20.67 8.05
CA PRO A 440 1.25 19.66 9.10
C PRO A 440 -0.03 19.90 9.91
N ARG A 441 -0.68 18.85 10.36
CA ARG A 441 -1.75 19.00 11.34
C ARG A 441 -1.13 19.35 12.69
N PRO A 442 -1.73 20.26 13.46
CA PRO A 442 -1.26 20.62 14.79
C PRO A 442 -1.26 19.41 15.74
#